data_2cff72f9c980c6eb5fc779c7eb0517f2
#
_entry.id   2cff72f9c980c6eb5fc779c7eb0517f2
#
_cell.length_a   1.000
_cell.length_b   1.000
_cell.length_c   1.000
_cell.angle_alpha   90.00
_cell.angle_beta   90.00
_cell.angle_gamma   90.00
#
_symmetry.space_group_name_H-M   'P 1'
#
loop_
_entity.id
_entity.type
_entity.pdbx_description
1 polymer ?
#
loop_
_entity_poly.entity_id
_entity_poly.type
_entity_poly.pdbx_seq_one_letter_code
_entity_poly.pdbx_strand_id
1 'polypeptide(L)'
;MKQVLNYVLLLAVLNISAQNSAQQKDTLKSAISELALREIQSTKAPSFQIAVSYQDSLIFNEAFGMADLENDVIATTKTKYRTASVSKLWTSTVAMMLVDKGLLELDVPIQRYCAEYPEKTHPVTARQLLTHTSGIRSYLDLEEALMHAKNNQDSIDIIHRYRLEQLGEFTRYTEVNKALDNFKNDALIFEPGKDWHYSSQAYRVLACVLEGASNLSYQELTRQYIFAPTSMKNTFEDDAWAIIPNRASGYRIQRGKPIRRADMRDVSENLPAGGHLTTASDLILFANSFLNQKYLSRERIQLMSTNYLKDIENDSEQIPLWRYGIPNRQNYGYGVMMFPSGDTKRFGHTGRQAGGSAILVMIPEKELSIAVLTNVKGWNGYMSFTKKIEETISQILQL
;
A
#
# COMPACT_ATOMS: atom_id res chain seq x y z
N MET A 1 53.03 -1.97 -30.57
CA MET A 1 52.98 -2.88 -29.44
C MET A 1 52.31 -2.34 -28.19
N LYS A 2 52.71 -1.16 -27.65
CA LYS A 2 52.06 -0.58 -26.44
C LYS A 2 50.52 -0.32 -26.57
N GLN A 3 50.06 0.12 -27.70
CA GLN A 3 48.62 0.36 -27.94
C GLN A 3 47.78 -0.93 -27.98
N VAL A 4 48.28 -1.98 -28.58
CA VAL A 4 47.63 -3.30 -28.63
C VAL A 4 47.56 -3.92 -27.24
N LEU A 5 48.61 -3.79 -26.43
CA LEU A 5 48.67 -4.30 -25.07
C LEU A 5 47.65 -3.59 -24.15
N ASN A 6 47.50 -2.26 -24.28
CA ASN A 6 46.51 -1.49 -23.55
C ASN A 6 45.07 -1.87 -23.94
N TYR A 7 44.79 -2.18 -25.20
CA TYR A 7 43.49 -2.65 -25.66
C TYR A 7 43.14 -4.05 -25.11
N VAL A 8 44.12 -4.97 -25.09
CA VAL A 8 43.94 -6.31 -24.53
C VAL A 8 43.71 -6.25 -23.00
N LEU A 9 44.47 -5.40 -22.28
CA LEU A 9 44.23 -5.18 -20.84
C LEU A 9 42.84 -4.57 -20.58
N LEU A 10 42.41 -3.62 -21.34
CA LEU A 10 41.08 -3.00 -21.19
C LEU A 10 39.95 -4.02 -21.42
N LEU A 11 40.07 -4.84 -22.48
CA LEU A 11 39.13 -5.94 -22.73
C LEU A 11 39.13 -7.02 -21.64
N ALA A 12 40.26 -7.33 -21.08
CA ALA A 12 40.37 -8.28 -19.96
C ALA A 12 39.73 -7.74 -18.67
N VAL A 13 39.93 -6.45 -18.35
CA VAL A 13 39.29 -5.80 -17.20
C VAL A 13 37.78 -5.71 -17.39
N LEU A 14 37.30 -5.38 -18.59
CA LEU A 14 35.86 -5.35 -18.91
C LEU A 14 35.23 -6.75 -18.81
N ASN A 15 35.92 -7.80 -19.26
CA ASN A 15 35.42 -9.17 -19.12
C ASN A 15 35.37 -9.65 -17.67
N ILE A 16 36.39 -9.34 -16.85
CA ILE A 16 36.39 -9.67 -15.44
C ILE A 16 35.27 -8.94 -14.68
N SER A 17 35.06 -7.65 -14.96
CA SER A 17 33.98 -6.87 -14.33
C SER A 17 32.59 -7.39 -14.74
N ALA A 18 32.39 -7.80 -15.98
CA ALA A 18 31.14 -8.36 -16.47
C ALA A 18 30.87 -9.75 -15.84
N GLN A 19 31.89 -10.60 -15.69
CA GLN A 19 31.77 -11.90 -15.04
C GLN A 19 31.44 -11.75 -13.54
N ASN A 20 32.11 -10.83 -12.83
CA ASN A 20 31.78 -10.54 -11.42
C ASN A 20 30.36 -10.03 -11.25
N SER A 21 29.89 -9.16 -12.14
CA SER A 21 28.52 -8.66 -12.14
C SER A 21 27.48 -9.77 -12.39
N ALA A 22 27.75 -10.69 -13.32
CA ALA A 22 26.88 -11.83 -13.60
C ALA A 22 26.80 -12.78 -12.40
N GLN A 23 27.95 -13.14 -11.82
CA GLN A 23 28.03 -14.01 -10.65
C GLN A 23 27.32 -13.40 -9.43
N GLN A 24 27.44 -12.08 -9.25
CA GLN A 24 26.78 -11.35 -8.17
C GLN A 24 25.25 -11.37 -8.32
N LYS A 25 24.74 -11.23 -9.56
CA LYS A 25 23.30 -11.35 -9.87
C LYS A 25 22.76 -12.74 -9.58
N ASP A 26 23.48 -13.80 -9.98
CA ASP A 26 23.09 -15.19 -9.72
C ASP A 26 23.07 -15.50 -8.24
N THR A 27 24.08 -15.03 -7.49
CA THR A 27 24.15 -15.15 -6.03
C THR A 27 22.96 -14.46 -5.37
N LEU A 28 22.64 -13.23 -5.77
CA LEU A 28 21.52 -12.47 -5.26
C LEU A 28 20.18 -13.17 -5.57
N LYS A 29 20.02 -13.64 -6.81
CA LYS A 29 18.83 -14.38 -7.23
C LYS A 29 18.64 -15.64 -6.38
N SER A 30 19.68 -16.43 -6.19
CA SER A 30 19.65 -17.64 -5.38
C SER A 30 19.29 -17.34 -3.93
N ALA A 31 19.94 -16.36 -3.31
CA ALA A 31 19.74 -16.01 -1.91
C ALA A 31 18.33 -15.50 -1.62
N ILE A 32 17.77 -14.59 -2.46
CA ILE A 32 16.40 -14.09 -2.26
C ILE A 32 15.38 -15.21 -2.54
N SER A 33 15.63 -16.07 -3.54
CA SER A 33 14.74 -17.20 -3.82
C SER A 33 14.67 -18.17 -2.65
N GLU A 34 15.79 -18.46 -2.01
CA GLU A 34 15.83 -19.30 -0.81
C GLU A 34 15.05 -18.67 0.35
N LEU A 35 15.20 -17.37 0.59
CA LEU A 35 14.38 -16.64 1.58
C LEU A 35 12.89 -16.77 1.30
N ALA A 36 12.48 -16.62 0.04
CA ALA A 36 11.07 -16.73 -0.37
C ALA A 36 10.52 -18.14 -0.12
N LEU A 37 11.26 -19.18 -0.49
CA LEU A 37 10.84 -20.57 -0.28
C LEU A 37 10.75 -20.92 1.21
N ARG A 38 11.69 -20.45 2.03
CA ARG A 38 11.63 -20.59 3.49
C ARG A 38 10.43 -19.86 4.08
N GLU A 39 10.11 -18.67 3.58
CA GLU A 39 8.93 -17.90 4.03
C GLU A 39 7.62 -18.62 3.68
N ILE A 40 7.48 -19.19 2.46
CA ILE A 40 6.36 -20.06 2.07
C ILE A 40 6.23 -21.23 3.04
N GLN A 41 7.34 -21.93 3.28
CA GLN A 41 7.35 -23.13 4.11
C GLN A 41 6.95 -22.84 5.56
N SER A 42 7.41 -21.71 6.12
CA SER A 42 7.17 -21.32 7.51
C SER A 42 5.77 -20.77 7.73
N THR A 43 5.26 -19.98 6.76
CA THR A 43 3.96 -19.29 6.89
C THR A 43 2.80 -20.03 6.28
N LYS A 44 3.08 -21.02 5.40
CA LYS A 44 2.07 -21.71 4.57
C LYS A 44 1.33 -20.76 3.62
N ALA A 45 1.91 -19.60 3.30
CA ALA A 45 1.36 -18.72 2.28
C ALA A 45 1.37 -19.42 0.91
N PRO A 46 0.29 -19.36 0.11
CA PRO A 46 0.26 -20.07 -1.18
C PRO A 46 1.29 -19.56 -2.16
N SER A 47 1.54 -18.26 -2.20
CA SER A 47 2.54 -17.68 -3.09
C SER A 47 3.11 -16.38 -2.56
N PHE A 48 4.30 -16.03 -3.05
CA PHE A 48 4.90 -14.71 -2.98
C PHE A 48 5.35 -14.25 -4.36
N GLN A 49 5.20 -12.95 -4.62
CA GLN A 49 5.84 -12.27 -5.73
C GLN A 49 6.72 -11.17 -5.15
N ILE A 50 7.99 -11.14 -5.54
CA ILE A 50 9.00 -10.25 -4.98
C ILE A 50 9.68 -9.52 -6.13
N ALA A 51 9.79 -8.20 -6.01
CA ALA A 51 10.59 -7.40 -6.92
C ALA A 51 11.49 -6.45 -6.10
N VAL A 52 12.70 -6.24 -6.59
CA VAL A 52 13.69 -5.35 -5.97
C VAL A 52 14.32 -4.49 -7.03
N SER A 53 14.42 -3.18 -6.77
CA SER A 53 15.28 -2.29 -7.55
C SER A 53 16.42 -1.77 -6.71
N TYR A 54 17.56 -1.61 -7.36
CA TYR A 54 18.73 -0.93 -6.85
C TYR A 54 19.26 0.02 -7.92
N GLN A 55 19.48 1.28 -7.57
CA GLN A 55 19.91 2.33 -8.52
C GLN A 55 19.02 2.33 -9.78
N ASP A 56 17.71 2.42 -9.58
CA ASP A 56 16.65 2.38 -10.60
C ASP A 56 16.56 1.12 -11.47
N SER A 57 17.49 0.20 -11.32
CA SER A 57 17.52 -1.04 -12.08
C SER A 57 16.76 -2.14 -11.33
N LEU A 58 15.88 -2.84 -12.02
CA LEU A 58 15.22 -4.04 -11.50
C LEU A 58 16.25 -5.16 -11.41
N ILE A 59 16.70 -5.47 -10.19
CA ILE A 59 17.74 -6.48 -9.94
C ILE A 59 17.18 -7.85 -9.56
N PHE A 60 15.90 -7.90 -9.13
CA PHE A 60 15.19 -9.14 -8.83
C PHE A 60 13.71 -8.98 -9.16
N ASN A 61 13.10 -10.00 -9.80
CA ASN A 61 11.66 -10.06 -10.08
C ASN A 61 11.24 -11.51 -10.29
N GLU A 62 10.75 -12.16 -9.26
CA GLU A 62 10.36 -13.58 -9.30
C GLU A 62 9.06 -13.80 -8.53
N ALA A 63 8.39 -14.92 -8.85
CA ALA A 63 7.22 -15.40 -8.14
C ALA A 63 7.41 -16.86 -7.72
N PHE A 64 6.82 -17.22 -6.59
CA PHE A 64 6.98 -18.51 -5.93
C PHE A 64 5.64 -19.04 -5.48
N GLY A 65 5.42 -20.35 -5.61
CA GLY A 65 4.19 -21.03 -5.16
C GLY A 65 3.04 -20.89 -6.13
N MET A 66 1.80 -20.88 -5.61
CA MET A 66 0.57 -21.09 -6.40
C MET A 66 -0.30 -19.83 -6.41
N ALA A 67 -0.64 -19.35 -7.59
CA ALA A 67 -1.64 -18.28 -7.79
C ALA A 67 -3.06 -18.78 -7.49
N ASP A 68 -3.33 -20.05 -7.78
CA ASP A 68 -4.57 -20.73 -7.47
C ASP A 68 -4.28 -22.17 -7.02
N LEU A 69 -4.64 -22.50 -5.76
CA LEU A 69 -4.46 -23.83 -5.18
C LEU A 69 -5.48 -24.84 -5.67
N GLU A 70 -6.68 -24.41 -6.09
CA GLU A 70 -7.74 -25.30 -6.51
C GLU A 70 -7.53 -25.79 -7.94
N ASN A 71 -6.92 -24.95 -8.78
CA ASN A 71 -6.70 -25.23 -10.20
C ASN A 71 -5.22 -25.47 -10.53
N ASP A 72 -4.36 -25.64 -9.53
CA ASP A 72 -2.92 -25.88 -9.69
C ASP A 72 -2.20 -24.83 -10.56
N VAL A 73 -2.62 -23.55 -10.47
CA VAL A 73 -2.02 -22.47 -11.26
C VAL A 73 -0.79 -21.92 -10.54
N ILE A 74 0.37 -22.07 -11.15
CA ILE A 74 1.64 -21.55 -10.64
C ILE A 74 1.64 -20.01 -10.69
N ALA A 75 2.15 -19.36 -9.64
CA ALA A 75 2.37 -17.93 -9.62
C ALA A 75 3.52 -17.53 -10.56
N THR A 76 3.35 -16.43 -11.28
CA THR A 76 4.34 -15.87 -12.20
C THR A 76 4.55 -14.38 -11.90
N THR A 77 5.55 -13.76 -12.50
CA THR A 77 5.78 -12.31 -12.43
C THR A 77 4.64 -11.48 -13.07
N LYS A 78 3.73 -12.12 -13.79
CA LYS A 78 2.51 -11.51 -14.34
C LYS A 78 1.28 -11.70 -13.46
N THR A 79 1.37 -12.52 -12.42
CA THR A 79 0.27 -12.74 -11.47
C THR A 79 -0.05 -11.45 -10.74
N LYS A 80 -1.33 -11.09 -10.70
CA LYS A 80 -1.82 -9.84 -10.10
C LYS A 80 -2.41 -10.12 -8.73
N TYR A 81 -1.93 -9.38 -7.76
CA TYR A 81 -2.31 -9.49 -6.35
C TYR A 81 -3.01 -8.22 -5.87
N ARG A 82 -3.85 -8.37 -4.87
CA ARG A 82 -4.46 -7.24 -4.17
C ARG A 82 -3.40 -6.39 -3.47
N THR A 83 -3.40 -5.10 -3.76
CA THR A 83 -2.48 -4.12 -3.16
C THR A 83 -2.88 -3.75 -1.75
N ALA A 84 -4.17 -3.87 -1.45
CA ALA A 84 -4.74 -3.33 -0.21
C ALA A 84 -4.20 -1.90 0.05
N SER A 85 -3.87 -1.55 1.29
CA SER A 85 -3.52 -0.18 1.68
C SER A 85 -2.25 0.40 1.05
N VAL A 86 -1.46 -0.38 0.30
CA VAL A 86 -0.37 0.19 -0.53
C VAL A 86 -0.94 1.20 -1.55
N SER A 87 -2.22 1.05 -1.97
CA SER A 87 -2.90 2.01 -2.84
C SER A 87 -2.93 3.44 -2.29
N LYS A 88 -2.85 3.62 -0.98
CA LYS A 88 -2.82 4.96 -0.36
C LYS A 88 -1.62 5.79 -0.80
N LEU A 89 -0.51 5.14 -1.16
CA LEU A 89 0.68 5.85 -1.68
C LEU A 89 0.36 6.64 -2.95
N TRP A 90 -0.29 6.02 -3.93
CA TRP A 90 -0.62 6.75 -5.16
C TRP A 90 -1.78 7.73 -4.98
N THR A 91 -2.77 7.45 -4.11
CA THR A 91 -3.81 8.42 -3.78
C THR A 91 -3.22 9.69 -3.18
N SER A 92 -2.28 9.54 -2.24
CA SER A 92 -1.59 10.67 -1.62
C SER A 92 -0.63 11.38 -2.59
N THR A 93 0.02 10.64 -3.49
CA THR A 93 0.85 11.24 -4.54
C THR A 93 0.00 12.10 -5.47
N VAL A 94 -1.18 11.63 -5.91
CA VAL A 94 -2.12 12.43 -6.70
C VAL A 94 -2.54 13.68 -5.93
N ALA A 95 -2.88 13.57 -4.64
CA ALA A 95 -3.23 14.72 -3.81
C ALA A 95 -2.13 15.79 -3.83
N MET A 96 -0.87 15.39 -3.64
CA MET A 96 0.25 16.33 -3.65
C MET A 96 0.54 16.91 -5.05
N MET A 97 0.30 16.14 -6.12
CA MET A 97 0.38 16.68 -7.49
C MET A 97 -0.70 17.73 -7.76
N LEU A 98 -1.92 17.57 -7.21
CA LEU A 98 -2.98 18.58 -7.31
C LEU A 98 -2.64 19.82 -6.46
N VAL A 99 -1.99 19.66 -5.31
CA VAL A 99 -1.43 20.79 -4.53
C VAL A 99 -0.41 21.58 -5.34
N ASP A 100 0.53 20.89 -6.00
CA ASP A 100 1.55 21.55 -6.83
C ASP A 100 0.96 22.30 -8.04
N LYS A 101 -0.19 21.85 -8.53
CA LYS A 101 -0.96 22.52 -9.60
C LYS A 101 -1.85 23.66 -9.09
N GLY A 102 -1.91 23.91 -7.77
CA GLY A 102 -2.79 24.91 -7.15
C GLY A 102 -4.28 24.53 -7.23
N LEU A 103 -4.62 23.26 -7.49
CA LEU A 103 -6.01 22.77 -7.58
C LEU A 103 -6.53 22.29 -6.23
N LEU A 104 -5.66 21.91 -5.31
CA LEU A 104 -6.02 21.43 -3.96
C LEU A 104 -5.30 22.24 -2.89
N GLU A 105 -6.06 22.80 -1.96
CA GLU A 105 -5.56 23.41 -0.72
C GLU A 105 -5.75 22.42 0.43
N LEU A 106 -4.69 22.14 1.19
CA LEU A 106 -4.71 21.09 2.21
C LEU A 106 -5.48 21.47 3.48
N ASP A 107 -5.58 22.77 3.79
CA ASP A 107 -6.02 23.28 5.10
C ASP A 107 -7.37 23.99 5.07
N VAL A 108 -8.08 23.92 3.96
CA VAL A 108 -9.47 24.41 3.85
C VAL A 108 -10.47 23.28 4.13
N PRO A 109 -11.70 23.59 4.57
CA PRO A 109 -12.76 22.59 4.73
C PRO A 109 -12.98 21.80 3.43
N ILE A 110 -13.06 20.47 3.56
CA ILE A 110 -13.19 19.55 2.41
C ILE A 110 -14.46 19.78 1.59
N GLN A 111 -15.51 20.40 2.17
CA GLN A 111 -16.76 20.74 1.48
C GLN A 111 -16.53 21.66 0.28
N ARG A 112 -15.42 22.39 0.25
CA ARG A 112 -15.02 23.18 -0.93
C ARG A 112 -14.86 22.33 -2.18
N TYR A 113 -14.46 21.06 -2.01
CA TYR A 113 -14.20 20.13 -3.09
C TYR A 113 -15.18 18.95 -3.12
N CYS A 114 -15.68 18.52 -1.96
CA CYS A 114 -16.55 17.36 -1.80
C CYS A 114 -17.86 17.80 -1.08
N ALA A 115 -18.76 18.41 -1.83
CA ALA A 115 -20.05 18.86 -1.30
C ALA A 115 -20.96 17.71 -0.84
N GLU A 116 -20.72 16.48 -1.34
CA GLU A 116 -21.47 15.28 -0.97
C GLU A 116 -21.16 14.80 0.46
N TYR A 117 -20.02 15.19 1.04
CA TYR A 117 -19.68 14.89 2.43
C TYR A 117 -20.20 16.02 3.33
N PRO A 118 -21.16 15.74 4.24
CA PRO A 118 -21.81 16.77 5.03
C PRO A 118 -20.84 17.49 5.97
N GLU A 119 -21.14 18.72 6.32
CA GLU A 119 -20.46 19.45 7.38
C GLU A 119 -20.54 18.66 8.69
N LYS A 120 -19.48 18.71 9.48
CA LYS A 120 -19.39 18.11 10.81
C LYS A 120 -19.29 19.22 11.86
N THR A 121 -19.41 18.84 13.13
CA THR A 121 -19.26 19.78 14.26
C THR A 121 -17.96 20.58 14.17
N HIS A 122 -16.90 19.94 13.64
CA HIS A 122 -15.62 20.58 13.37
C HIS A 122 -15.25 20.37 11.90
N PRO A 123 -14.65 21.36 11.22
CA PRO A 123 -14.25 21.24 9.83
C PRO A 123 -13.14 20.19 9.69
N VAL A 124 -13.28 19.37 8.65
CA VAL A 124 -12.26 18.38 8.24
C VAL A 124 -11.50 18.93 7.06
N THR A 125 -10.19 18.70 7.00
CA THR A 125 -9.30 19.16 5.92
C THR A 125 -8.64 17.98 5.19
N ALA A 126 -8.16 18.22 3.96
CA ALA A 126 -7.44 17.21 3.18
C ALA A 126 -6.16 16.74 3.88
N ARG A 127 -5.47 17.62 4.59
CA ARG A 127 -4.30 17.28 5.43
C ARG A 127 -4.67 16.22 6.46
N GLN A 128 -5.78 16.41 7.16
CA GLN A 128 -6.23 15.49 8.20
C GLN A 128 -6.69 14.14 7.63
N LEU A 129 -7.25 14.11 6.42
CA LEU A 129 -7.55 12.85 5.72
C LEU A 129 -6.25 12.10 5.37
N LEU A 130 -5.24 12.78 4.84
CA LEU A 130 -3.94 12.21 4.46
C LEU A 130 -3.18 11.64 5.65
N THR A 131 -3.30 12.24 6.83
CA THR A 131 -2.57 11.87 8.05
C THR A 131 -3.36 10.97 9.00
N HIS A 132 -4.62 10.64 8.67
CA HIS A 132 -5.54 9.89 9.56
C HIS A 132 -5.87 10.60 10.88
N THR A 133 -5.84 11.93 10.87
CA THR A 133 -6.19 12.78 12.02
C THR A 133 -7.54 13.47 11.87
N SER A 134 -8.36 13.02 10.92
CA SER A 134 -9.66 13.64 10.59
C SER A 134 -10.79 13.30 11.56
N GLY A 135 -10.62 12.31 12.43
CA GLY A 135 -11.70 11.80 13.28
C GLY A 135 -12.76 10.97 12.51
N ILE A 136 -12.59 10.73 11.21
CA ILE A 136 -13.46 9.83 10.46
C ILE A 136 -13.11 8.39 10.85
N ARG A 137 -14.10 7.64 11.38
CA ARG A 137 -13.90 6.24 11.77
C ARG A 137 -13.42 5.38 10.60
N SER A 138 -12.84 4.24 10.90
CA SER A 138 -12.59 3.18 9.92
C SER A 138 -13.80 2.24 9.81
N TYR A 139 -13.60 0.99 9.41
CA TYR A 139 -14.64 -0.03 9.44
C TYR A 139 -15.18 -0.23 10.86
N LEU A 140 -16.48 -0.51 10.97
CA LEU A 140 -17.10 -0.79 12.27
C LEU A 140 -16.61 -2.14 12.80
N ASP A 141 -15.96 -2.14 13.95
CA ASP A 141 -15.73 -3.35 14.74
C ASP A 141 -16.96 -3.59 15.60
N LEU A 142 -17.71 -4.67 15.32
CA LEU A 142 -18.98 -4.93 15.98
C LEU A 142 -18.79 -5.17 17.48
N GLU A 143 -17.77 -5.94 17.86
CA GLU A 143 -17.53 -6.30 19.24
C GLU A 143 -17.14 -5.08 20.08
N GLU A 144 -16.23 -4.27 19.57
CA GLU A 144 -15.82 -3.02 20.19
C GLU A 144 -17.00 -2.03 20.30
N ALA A 145 -17.76 -1.85 19.22
CA ALA A 145 -18.89 -0.93 19.23
C ALA A 145 -19.99 -1.35 20.23
N LEU A 146 -20.27 -2.65 20.35
CA LEU A 146 -21.25 -3.17 21.31
C LEU A 146 -20.80 -3.01 22.76
N MET A 147 -19.49 -3.07 23.06
CA MET A 147 -18.99 -2.79 24.41
C MET A 147 -19.27 -1.35 24.86
N HIS A 148 -19.42 -0.42 23.93
CA HIS A 148 -19.71 1.00 24.21
C HIS A 148 -21.20 1.35 24.04
N ALA A 149 -22.07 0.38 23.77
CA ALA A 149 -23.52 0.62 23.61
C ALA A 149 -24.14 1.08 24.94
N LYS A 150 -24.92 2.17 24.86
CA LYS A 150 -25.52 2.83 26.03
C LYS A 150 -26.79 2.13 26.53
N ASN A 151 -27.50 1.43 25.63
CA ASN A 151 -28.75 0.73 25.90
C ASN A 151 -29.06 -0.28 24.78
N ASN A 152 -30.15 -1.03 24.92
CA ASN A 152 -30.57 -2.03 23.93
C ASN A 152 -30.85 -1.44 22.54
N GLN A 153 -31.44 -0.24 22.45
CA GLN A 153 -31.72 0.38 21.17
C GLN A 153 -30.42 0.76 20.45
N ASP A 154 -29.47 1.31 21.18
CA ASP A 154 -28.13 1.63 20.65
C ASP A 154 -27.42 0.38 20.13
N SER A 155 -27.52 -0.74 20.86
CA SER A 155 -27.01 -2.04 20.40
C SER A 155 -27.66 -2.51 19.08
N ILE A 156 -28.98 -2.35 18.96
CA ILE A 156 -29.71 -2.68 17.72
C ILE A 156 -29.24 -1.80 16.56
N ASP A 157 -29.06 -0.51 16.78
CA ASP A 157 -28.60 0.45 15.75
C ASP A 157 -27.16 0.15 15.34
N ILE A 158 -26.28 -0.22 16.27
CA ILE A 158 -24.91 -0.67 15.98
C ILE A 158 -24.92 -1.92 15.11
N ILE A 159 -25.71 -2.93 15.46
CA ILE A 159 -25.82 -4.18 14.69
C ILE A 159 -26.38 -3.88 13.29
N HIS A 160 -27.38 -3.01 13.19
CA HIS A 160 -27.97 -2.64 11.91
C HIS A 160 -26.93 -1.93 11.01
N ARG A 161 -26.21 -0.95 11.54
CA ARG A 161 -25.12 -0.26 10.82
C ARG A 161 -24.03 -1.23 10.38
N TYR A 162 -23.60 -2.13 11.26
CA TYR A 162 -22.60 -3.16 10.92
C TYR A 162 -23.07 -4.04 9.75
N ARG A 163 -24.35 -4.48 9.78
CA ARG A 163 -24.91 -5.29 8.67
C ARG A 163 -24.96 -4.52 7.35
N LEU A 164 -25.34 -3.25 7.39
CA LEU A 164 -25.34 -2.40 6.19
C LEU A 164 -23.91 -2.23 5.62
N GLU A 165 -22.92 -2.04 6.49
CA GLU A 165 -21.52 -1.96 6.07
C GLU A 165 -21.04 -3.28 5.46
N GLN A 166 -21.40 -4.42 6.06
CA GLN A 166 -21.09 -5.74 5.48
C GLN A 166 -21.77 -5.97 4.12
N LEU A 167 -23.00 -5.50 3.94
CA LEU A 167 -23.67 -5.54 2.64
C LEU A 167 -22.95 -4.67 1.60
N GLY A 168 -22.43 -3.53 2.00
CA GLY A 168 -21.61 -2.65 1.16
C GLY A 168 -20.37 -3.38 0.60
N GLU A 169 -19.78 -4.31 1.36
CA GLU A 169 -18.65 -5.12 0.92
C GLU A 169 -18.97 -6.11 -0.23
N PHE A 170 -20.25 -6.36 -0.51
CA PHE A 170 -20.73 -7.15 -1.64
C PHE A 170 -21.32 -6.30 -2.76
N THR A 171 -21.35 -4.97 -2.58
CA THR A 171 -21.87 -4.04 -3.56
C THR A 171 -20.76 -3.55 -4.48
N ARG A 172 -20.97 -3.68 -5.78
CA ARG A 172 -20.07 -3.09 -6.79
C ARG A 172 -20.37 -1.60 -6.95
N TYR A 173 -19.38 -0.77 -6.70
CA TYR A 173 -19.44 0.67 -6.91
C TYR A 173 -18.68 1.04 -8.19
N THR A 174 -19.33 1.73 -9.10
CA THR A 174 -18.74 2.32 -10.31
C THR A 174 -18.26 3.75 -10.10
N GLU A 175 -18.85 4.42 -9.11
CA GLU A 175 -18.50 5.76 -8.66
C GLU A 175 -18.05 5.68 -7.20
N VAL A 176 -16.82 6.12 -6.93
CA VAL A 176 -16.19 6.01 -5.58
C VAL A 176 -17.03 6.77 -4.54
N ASN A 177 -17.62 7.90 -4.93
CA ASN A 177 -18.38 8.74 -4.02
C ASN A 177 -19.67 8.09 -3.49
N LYS A 178 -20.28 7.16 -4.24
CA LYS A 178 -21.48 6.43 -3.76
C LYS A 178 -21.21 5.58 -2.52
N ALA A 179 -19.97 5.15 -2.34
CA ALA A 179 -19.58 4.41 -1.13
C ALA A 179 -19.55 5.27 0.14
N LEU A 180 -19.56 6.61 0.02
CA LEU A 180 -19.65 7.54 1.15
C LEU A 180 -20.99 7.42 1.89
N ASP A 181 -22.07 7.05 1.18
CA ASP A 181 -23.41 6.92 1.75
C ASP A 181 -23.47 5.95 2.95
N ASN A 182 -22.51 4.99 3.00
CA ASN A 182 -22.44 4.00 4.07
C ASN A 182 -21.99 4.60 5.43
N PHE A 183 -21.35 5.78 5.45
CA PHE A 183 -20.78 6.34 6.68
C PHE A 183 -20.72 7.87 6.73
N LYS A 184 -21.03 8.57 5.67
CA LYS A 184 -20.89 10.05 5.60
C LYS A 184 -21.64 10.81 6.69
N ASN A 185 -22.71 10.23 7.23
CA ASN A 185 -23.53 10.83 8.30
C ASN A 185 -23.04 10.48 9.71
N ASP A 186 -22.08 9.59 9.87
CA ASP A 186 -21.55 9.22 11.17
C ASP A 186 -20.84 10.41 11.83
N ALA A 187 -20.91 10.47 13.16
CA ALA A 187 -20.17 11.45 13.92
C ALA A 187 -18.66 11.21 13.81
N LEU A 188 -17.87 12.25 13.96
CA LEU A 188 -16.41 12.09 14.14
C LEU A 188 -16.15 11.43 15.49
N ILE A 189 -15.17 10.53 15.53
CA ILE A 189 -14.79 9.82 16.77
C ILE A 189 -13.92 10.68 17.69
N PHE A 190 -13.32 11.74 17.18
CA PHE A 190 -12.60 12.79 17.90
C PHE A 190 -12.56 14.08 17.07
N GLU A 191 -12.18 15.19 17.71
CA GLU A 191 -11.98 16.48 17.04
C GLU A 191 -10.81 16.41 16.06
N PRO A 192 -10.98 16.82 14.77
CA PRO A 192 -9.93 16.76 13.76
C PRO A 192 -8.64 17.44 14.19
N GLY A 193 -7.53 16.72 14.08
CA GLY A 193 -6.20 17.17 14.48
C GLY A 193 -5.83 16.88 15.93
N LYS A 194 -6.75 16.42 16.78
CA LYS A 194 -6.47 16.18 18.20
C LYS A 194 -6.00 14.76 18.50
N ASP A 195 -6.36 13.80 17.64
CA ASP A 195 -5.97 12.40 17.82
C ASP A 195 -5.74 11.74 16.46
N TRP A 196 -5.35 10.49 16.46
CA TRP A 196 -5.04 9.70 15.29
C TRP A 196 -5.80 8.36 15.28
N HIS A 197 -6.47 8.09 14.17
CA HIS A 197 -7.14 6.80 13.93
C HIS A 197 -7.01 6.41 12.46
N TYR A 198 -6.30 5.29 12.19
CA TYR A 198 -6.12 4.81 10.82
C TYR A 198 -7.46 4.48 10.17
N SER A 199 -7.81 5.21 9.11
CA SER A 199 -9.12 5.12 8.47
C SER A 199 -9.02 4.96 6.96
N SER A 200 -9.50 3.82 6.44
CA SER A 200 -9.70 3.65 5.00
C SER A 200 -10.86 4.51 4.48
N GLN A 201 -11.86 4.78 5.32
CA GLN A 201 -12.98 5.65 4.97
C GLN A 201 -12.55 7.11 4.78
N ALA A 202 -11.56 7.59 5.56
CA ALA A 202 -10.96 8.90 5.33
C ALA A 202 -10.38 9.03 3.90
N TYR A 203 -9.77 7.96 3.37
CA TYR A 203 -9.26 7.94 2.00
C TYR A 203 -10.35 7.86 0.92
N ARG A 204 -11.53 7.31 1.23
CA ARG A 204 -12.69 7.40 0.34
C ARG A 204 -13.19 8.84 0.25
N VAL A 205 -13.25 9.55 1.39
CA VAL A 205 -13.56 11.00 1.41
C VAL A 205 -12.49 11.79 0.67
N LEU A 206 -11.21 11.44 0.84
CA LEU A 206 -10.12 12.08 0.09
C LEU A 206 -10.31 11.93 -1.42
N ALA A 207 -10.76 10.77 -1.92
CA ALA A 207 -11.04 10.62 -3.35
C ALA A 207 -12.10 11.59 -3.84
N CYS A 208 -13.20 11.77 -3.10
CA CYS A 208 -14.22 12.77 -3.42
C CYS A 208 -13.61 14.20 -3.48
N VAL A 209 -12.73 14.52 -2.53
CA VAL A 209 -12.00 15.80 -2.53
C VAL A 209 -11.14 15.94 -3.78
N LEU A 210 -10.41 14.88 -4.19
CA LEU A 210 -9.56 14.90 -5.38
C LEU A 210 -10.38 15.03 -6.66
N GLU A 211 -11.52 14.34 -6.76
CA GLU A 211 -12.45 14.45 -7.90
C GLU A 211 -13.00 15.87 -8.02
N GLY A 212 -13.47 16.46 -6.93
CA GLY A 212 -13.97 17.85 -6.97
C GLY A 212 -12.88 18.89 -7.21
N ALA A 213 -11.64 18.65 -6.77
CA ALA A 213 -10.53 19.56 -7.04
C ALA A 213 -10.05 19.51 -8.49
N SER A 214 -10.22 18.39 -9.18
CA SER A 214 -9.67 18.15 -10.52
C SER A 214 -10.73 18.11 -11.64
N ASN A 215 -11.99 17.86 -11.31
CA ASN A 215 -13.07 17.51 -12.23
C ASN A 215 -12.80 16.22 -13.05
N LEU A 216 -11.99 15.31 -12.50
CA LEU A 216 -11.71 13.98 -13.05
C LEU A 216 -12.19 12.91 -12.05
N SER A 217 -12.64 11.77 -12.55
CA SER A 217 -12.90 10.62 -11.69
C SER A 217 -11.63 10.12 -11.03
N TYR A 218 -11.74 9.46 -9.87
CA TYR A 218 -10.59 8.89 -9.18
C TYR A 218 -9.81 7.90 -10.06
N GLN A 219 -10.52 7.12 -10.87
CA GLN A 219 -9.94 6.19 -11.82
C GLN A 219 -9.11 6.92 -12.91
N GLU A 220 -9.66 8.00 -13.46
CA GLU A 220 -8.92 8.84 -14.42
C GLU A 220 -7.69 9.49 -13.79
N LEU A 221 -7.82 10.00 -12.56
CA LEU A 221 -6.70 10.58 -11.82
C LEU A 221 -5.55 9.58 -11.65
N THR A 222 -5.84 8.39 -11.13
CA THR A 222 -4.78 7.38 -10.90
C THR A 222 -4.17 6.89 -12.19
N ARG A 223 -4.99 6.66 -13.23
CA ARG A 223 -4.52 6.28 -14.55
C ARG A 223 -3.64 7.35 -15.18
N GLN A 224 -4.11 8.61 -15.20
CA GLN A 224 -3.45 9.72 -15.90
C GLN A 224 -2.18 10.18 -15.19
N TYR A 225 -2.22 10.25 -13.84
CA TYR A 225 -1.11 10.83 -13.08
C TYR A 225 -0.11 9.80 -12.56
N ILE A 226 -0.53 8.53 -12.38
CA ILE A 226 0.33 7.50 -11.79
C ILE A 226 0.64 6.38 -12.79
N PHE A 227 -0.38 5.63 -13.26
CA PHE A 227 -0.12 4.35 -13.93
C PHE A 227 0.41 4.51 -15.35
N ALA A 228 -0.17 5.39 -16.15
CA ALA A 228 0.26 5.60 -17.54
C ALA A 228 1.67 6.21 -17.65
N PRO A 229 2.02 7.29 -16.90
CA PRO A 229 3.34 7.90 -17.01
C PRO A 229 4.50 6.98 -16.61
N THR A 230 4.24 5.96 -15.78
CA THR A 230 5.24 5.01 -15.28
C THR A 230 5.14 3.64 -15.90
N SER A 231 4.24 3.46 -16.86
CA SER A 231 4.05 2.19 -17.56
C SER A 231 3.67 1.02 -16.62
N MET A 232 2.89 1.28 -15.57
CA MET A 232 2.34 0.27 -14.68
C MET A 232 1.19 -0.50 -15.39
N LYS A 233 1.55 -1.29 -16.40
CA LYS A 233 0.60 -1.97 -17.32
C LYS A 233 -0.13 -3.16 -16.68
N ASN A 234 0.31 -3.61 -15.52
CA ASN A 234 -0.29 -4.73 -14.78
C ASN A 234 -1.04 -4.27 -13.53
N THR A 235 -1.31 -2.96 -13.41
CA THR A 235 -2.08 -2.39 -12.31
C THR A 235 -3.49 -2.06 -12.80
N PHE A 236 -4.50 -2.58 -12.09
CA PHE A 236 -5.92 -2.49 -12.44
C PHE A 236 -6.76 -2.22 -11.21
N GLU A 237 -7.94 -1.68 -11.41
CA GLU A 237 -9.00 -1.74 -10.41
C GLU A 237 -9.38 -3.20 -10.18
N ASP A 238 -9.55 -3.62 -8.92
CA ASP A 238 -10.01 -4.98 -8.61
C ASP A 238 -11.53 -5.06 -8.79
N ASP A 239 -11.99 -4.94 -10.03
CA ASP A 239 -13.39 -5.10 -10.41
C ASP A 239 -13.76 -6.59 -10.38
N ALA A 240 -14.72 -6.95 -9.53
CA ALA A 240 -15.18 -8.34 -9.39
C ALA A 240 -15.83 -8.89 -10.67
N TRP A 241 -16.36 -8.04 -11.56
CA TRP A 241 -17.04 -8.42 -12.80
C TRP A 241 -16.09 -8.47 -14.00
N ALA A 242 -14.95 -7.81 -13.91
CA ALA A 242 -14.00 -7.78 -15.01
C ALA A 242 -13.21 -9.09 -15.11
N ILE A 243 -12.97 -9.53 -16.35
CA ILE A 243 -12.03 -10.62 -16.63
C ILE A 243 -10.62 -10.02 -16.63
N ILE A 244 -9.90 -10.21 -15.53
CA ILE A 244 -8.51 -9.73 -15.38
C ILE A 244 -7.56 -10.92 -15.51
N PRO A 245 -6.79 -11.01 -16.60
CA PRO A 245 -5.85 -12.11 -16.79
C PRO A 245 -4.82 -12.20 -15.66
N ASN A 246 -4.48 -13.41 -15.25
CA ASN A 246 -3.51 -13.71 -14.18
C ASN A 246 -3.90 -13.14 -12.80
N ARG A 247 -5.18 -12.96 -12.51
CA ARG A 247 -5.64 -12.59 -11.15
C ARG A 247 -5.40 -13.77 -10.22
N ALA A 248 -4.71 -13.55 -9.09
CA ALA A 248 -4.53 -14.58 -8.07
C ALA A 248 -5.83 -14.86 -7.32
N SER A 249 -6.08 -16.13 -7.01
CA SER A 249 -7.09 -16.54 -6.04
C SER A 249 -6.66 -16.15 -4.62
N GLY A 250 -7.59 -15.61 -3.83
CA GLY A 250 -7.32 -15.13 -2.50
C GLY A 250 -7.53 -16.19 -1.42
N TYR A 251 -6.65 -16.22 -0.42
CA TYR A 251 -6.67 -17.16 0.70
C TYR A 251 -6.59 -16.46 2.04
N ARG A 252 -6.85 -17.21 3.10
CA ARG A 252 -6.72 -16.78 4.50
C ARG A 252 -5.97 -17.82 5.31
N ILE A 253 -4.95 -17.36 6.05
CA ILE A 253 -4.26 -18.12 7.08
C ILE A 253 -4.75 -17.62 8.44
N GLN A 254 -5.04 -18.57 9.33
CA GLN A 254 -5.34 -18.28 10.73
C GLN A 254 -4.59 -19.30 11.59
N ARG A 255 -3.90 -18.82 12.63
CA ARG A 255 -3.09 -19.68 13.51
C ARG A 255 -3.90 -20.88 14.01
N GLY A 256 -3.33 -22.08 13.87
CA GLY A 256 -3.96 -23.33 14.31
C GLY A 256 -5.13 -23.83 13.45
N LYS A 257 -5.40 -23.18 12.30
CA LYS A 257 -6.44 -23.61 11.36
C LYS A 257 -5.85 -23.91 9.98
N PRO A 258 -6.48 -24.82 9.21
CA PRO A 258 -6.11 -25.02 7.82
C PRO A 258 -6.26 -23.74 7.00
N ILE A 259 -5.46 -23.61 5.95
CA ILE A 259 -5.67 -22.57 4.95
C ILE A 259 -7.03 -22.74 4.30
N ARG A 260 -7.72 -21.64 4.03
CA ARG A 260 -9.00 -21.62 3.32
C ARG A 260 -9.07 -20.49 2.32
N ARG A 261 -10.06 -20.54 1.41
CA ARG A 261 -10.37 -19.39 0.56
C ARG A 261 -10.63 -18.14 1.41
N ALA A 262 -10.24 -17.00 0.89
CA ALA A 262 -10.59 -15.73 1.49
C ALA A 262 -12.11 -15.50 1.45
N ASP A 263 -12.58 -14.65 2.35
CA ASP A 263 -13.96 -14.19 2.31
C ASP A 263 -14.21 -13.48 0.97
N MET A 264 -15.34 -13.75 0.34
CA MET A 264 -15.76 -13.03 -0.86
C MET A 264 -15.97 -11.57 -0.49
N ARG A 265 -15.40 -10.66 -1.29
CA ARG A 265 -15.53 -9.23 -1.06
C ARG A 265 -15.33 -8.49 -2.36
N ASP A 266 -16.29 -7.64 -2.72
CA ASP A 266 -16.07 -6.56 -3.67
C ASP A 266 -15.28 -5.45 -2.99
N VAL A 267 -14.27 -4.93 -3.64
CA VAL A 267 -13.39 -3.90 -3.06
C VAL A 267 -13.45 -2.58 -3.83
N SER A 268 -14.42 -2.43 -4.74
CA SER A 268 -14.60 -1.22 -5.54
C SER A 268 -14.91 0.00 -4.67
N GLU A 269 -15.63 -0.19 -3.56
CA GLU A 269 -15.86 0.86 -2.56
C GLU A 269 -14.55 1.42 -1.97
N ASN A 270 -13.52 0.59 -1.92
CA ASN A 270 -12.27 0.88 -1.26
C ASN A 270 -11.14 1.27 -2.24
N LEU A 271 -11.46 1.57 -3.48
CA LEU A 271 -10.48 1.86 -4.53
C LEU A 271 -9.39 2.85 -4.09
N PRO A 272 -9.72 3.99 -3.45
CA PRO A 272 -8.70 4.96 -3.01
C PRO A 272 -7.80 4.47 -1.86
N ALA A 273 -8.28 3.51 -1.10
CA ALA A 273 -7.59 3.02 0.10
C ALA A 273 -7.01 1.62 -0.05
N GLY A 274 -7.39 0.87 -1.13
CA GLY A 274 -6.95 -0.52 -1.23
C GLY A 274 -7.57 -1.38 -2.33
N GLY A 275 -8.32 -0.82 -3.28
CA GLY A 275 -9.12 -1.59 -4.24
C GLY A 275 -8.42 -1.92 -5.56
N HIS A 276 -7.10 -2.03 -5.60
CA HIS A 276 -6.36 -2.35 -6.83
C HIS A 276 -5.71 -3.72 -6.81
N LEU A 277 -5.48 -4.24 -8.01
CA LEU A 277 -4.60 -5.36 -8.32
C LEU A 277 -3.32 -4.84 -8.98
N THR A 278 -2.19 -5.45 -8.67
CA THR A 278 -0.90 -5.07 -9.25
C THR A 278 0.08 -6.24 -9.27
N THR A 279 1.27 -6.03 -9.85
CA THR A 279 2.45 -6.89 -9.74
C THR A 279 3.52 -6.24 -8.89
N ALA A 280 4.45 -7.03 -8.34
CA ALA A 280 5.56 -6.48 -7.58
C ALA A 280 6.46 -5.57 -8.44
N SER A 281 6.64 -5.90 -9.73
CA SER A 281 7.38 -5.04 -10.66
C SER A 281 6.69 -3.69 -10.91
N ASP A 282 5.36 -3.64 -11.00
CA ASP A 282 4.65 -2.35 -11.15
C ASP A 282 4.80 -1.49 -9.88
N LEU A 283 4.80 -2.10 -8.67
CA LEU A 283 5.11 -1.36 -7.44
C LEU A 283 6.52 -0.79 -7.45
N ILE A 284 7.49 -1.50 -8.02
CA ILE A 284 8.85 -0.98 -8.19
C ILE A 284 8.89 0.16 -9.21
N LEU A 285 8.14 0.08 -10.31
CA LEU A 285 8.03 1.21 -11.26
C LEU A 285 7.48 2.46 -10.58
N PHE A 286 6.47 2.31 -9.72
CA PHE A 286 5.97 3.41 -8.89
C PHE A 286 7.08 3.94 -7.95
N ALA A 287 7.74 3.05 -7.19
CA ALA A 287 8.77 3.45 -6.21
C ALA A 287 9.93 4.20 -6.86
N ASN A 288 10.46 3.69 -7.97
CA ASN A 288 11.54 4.35 -8.73
C ASN A 288 11.08 5.72 -9.25
N SER A 289 9.87 5.81 -9.81
CA SER A 289 9.33 7.08 -10.30
C SER A 289 9.10 8.10 -9.18
N PHE A 290 8.70 7.62 -7.99
CA PHE A 290 8.52 8.44 -6.80
C PHE A 290 9.88 8.97 -6.29
N LEU A 291 10.86 8.11 -6.09
CA LEU A 291 12.19 8.48 -5.60
C LEU A 291 12.96 9.37 -6.58
N ASN A 292 12.78 9.16 -7.88
CA ASN A 292 13.40 9.94 -8.95
C ASN A 292 12.66 11.24 -9.27
N GLN A 293 11.76 11.66 -8.41
CA GLN A 293 11.07 12.94 -8.53
C GLN A 293 10.24 13.08 -9.83
N LYS A 294 9.79 11.97 -10.41
CA LYS A 294 9.01 11.98 -11.64
C LYS A 294 7.58 12.52 -11.41
N TYR A 295 7.06 12.35 -10.20
CA TYR A 295 5.74 12.84 -9.80
C TYR A 295 5.82 14.16 -9.03
N LEU A 296 6.76 14.25 -8.09
CA LEU A 296 6.84 15.28 -7.08
C LEU A 296 8.30 15.72 -6.89
N SER A 297 8.53 16.97 -6.49
CA SER A 297 9.85 17.43 -6.09
C SER A 297 10.37 16.70 -4.84
N ARG A 298 11.67 16.80 -4.60
CA ARG A 298 12.31 16.23 -3.39
C ARG A 298 11.66 16.78 -2.11
N GLU A 299 11.36 18.07 -2.11
CA GLU A 299 10.73 18.75 -0.96
C GLU A 299 9.33 18.17 -0.70
N ARG A 300 8.57 17.88 -1.75
CA ARG A 300 7.24 17.26 -1.62
C ARG A 300 7.32 15.82 -1.11
N ILE A 301 8.28 15.04 -1.61
CA ILE A 301 8.53 13.66 -1.11
C ILE A 301 8.94 13.70 0.35
N GLN A 302 9.78 14.65 0.74
CA GLN A 302 10.19 14.86 2.12
C GLN A 302 9.00 15.25 3.00
N LEU A 303 8.13 16.14 2.51
CA LEU A 303 6.90 16.52 3.19
C LEU A 303 5.98 15.30 3.40
N MET A 304 5.76 14.48 2.36
CA MET A 304 4.96 13.25 2.47
C MET A 304 5.54 12.25 3.49
N SER A 305 6.85 12.16 3.59
CA SER A 305 7.54 11.26 4.52
C SER A 305 7.99 11.94 5.83
N THR A 306 7.33 13.03 6.21
CA THR A 306 7.47 13.67 7.52
C THR A 306 6.49 13.02 8.51
N ASN A 307 6.94 12.82 9.75
CA ASN A 307 6.08 12.30 10.81
C ASN A 307 5.19 13.42 11.38
N TYR A 308 3.89 13.35 11.05
CA TYR A 308 2.89 14.32 11.55
C TYR A 308 2.25 13.91 12.88
N LEU A 309 2.58 12.73 13.38
CA LEU A 309 1.95 12.19 14.60
C LEU A 309 2.81 12.36 15.85
N LYS A 310 4.04 12.88 15.71
CA LYS A 310 4.99 13.01 16.83
C LYS A 310 4.48 13.92 17.95
N ASP A 311 3.68 14.94 17.57
CA ASP A 311 3.20 15.99 18.48
C ASP A 311 1.71 15.79 18.87
N ILE A 312 1.10 14.68 18.43
CA ILE A 312 -0.28 14.35 18.79
C ILE A 312 -0.28 13.62 20.13
N GLU A 313 -0.77 14.32 21.17
CA GLU A 313 -1.05 13.73 22.48
C GLU A 313 -2.12 12.65 22.33
N ASN A 314 -1.93 11.56 23.04
CA ASN A 314 -2.75 10.39 22.90
C ASN A 314 -3.38 9.95 24.21
N ASP A 315 -4.64 10.27 24.39
CA ASP A 315 -5.45 9.86 25.54
C ASP A 315 -6.33 8.62 25.27
N SER A 316 -6.42 8.14 24.02
CA SER A 316 -7.31 7.04 23.70
C SER A 316 -6.60 5.68 23.77
N GLU A 317 -7.23 4.70 24.41
CA GLU A 317 -6.91 3.26 24.30
C GLU A 317 -7.24 2.76 22.89
N GLN A 318 -6.41 3.14 21.90
CA GLN A 318 -6.69 2.82 20.51
C GLN A 318 -6.26 1.40 20.15
N ILE A 319 -6.95 0.86 19.12
CA ILE A 319 -6.62 -0.43 18.52
C ILE A 319 -5.12 -0.50 18.23
N PRO A 320 -4.40 -1.47 18.77
CA PRO A 320 -2.97 -1.57 18.59
C PRO A 320 -2.59 -1.62 17.11
N LEU A 321 -1.74 -0.74 16.65
CA LEU A 321 -1.31 -0.60 15.26
C LEU A 321 -0.66 -1.87 14.70
N TRP A 322 -0.12 -2.74 15.56
CA TRP A 322 0.40 -4.03 15.16
C TRP A 322 -0.64 -4.90 14.44
N ARG A 323 -1.97 -4.68 14.69
CA ARG A 323 -3.05 -5.33 13.91
C ARG A 323 -3.02 -4.96 12.43
N TYR A 324 -2.49 -3.81 12.09
CA TYR A 324 -2.36 -3.33 10.72
C TYR A 324 -0.94 -3.49 10.16
N GLY A 325 -0.02 -4.14 10.92
CA GLY A 325 1.38 -4.26 10.53
C GLY A 325 2.18 -2.97 10.70
N ILE A 326 1.63 -1.99 11.45
CA ILE A 326 2.30 -0.72 11.78
C ILE A 326 2.97 -0.89 13.14
N PRO A 327 4.30 -0.88 13.23
CA PRO A 327 5.00 -1.21 14.47
C PRO A 327 4.91 -0.12 15.53
N ASN A 328 4.63 1.13 15.13
CA ASN A 328 4.51 2.26 16.04
C ASN A 328 3.56 3.32 15.48
N ARG A 329 2.72 3.87 16.37
CA ARG A 329 1.72 4.90 16.10
C ARG A 329 2.32 6.23 15.62
N GLN A 330 3.56 6.52 16.01
CA GLN A 330 4.19 7.83 15.81
C GLN A 330 4.85 8.00 14.43
N ASN A 331 4.59 7.11 13.46
CA ASN A 331 5.39 7.09 12.23
C ASN A 331 4.51 7.13 10.97
N TYR A 332 3.65 8.16 10.81
CA TYR A 332 2.82 8.32 9.62
C TYR A 332 2.92 9.73 9.02
N GLY A 333 3.08 9.78 7.71
CA GLY A 333 3.09 11.00 6.90
C GLY A 333 1.84 11.13 6.03
N TYR A 334 1.94 11.75 4.87
CA TYR A 334 0.83 11.83 3.91
C TYR A 334 0.72 10.52 3.11
N GLY A 335 -0.05 9.58 3.65
CA GLY A 335 -0.23 8.25 3.07
C GLY A 335 1.02 7.37 3.08
N VAL A 336 2.01 7.73 3.85
CA VAL A 336 3.31 7.08 3.93
C VAL A 336 3.54 6.59 5.35
N MET A 337 3.79 5.29 5.51
CA MET A 337 4.30 4.70 6.74
C MET A 337 5.82 4.86 6.78
N MET A 338 6.35 5.31 7.90
CA MET A 338 7.78 5.27 8.18
C MET A 338 8.09 4.03 9.01
N PHE A 339 8.99 3.21 8.52
CA PHE A 339 9.33 1.95 9.17
C PHE A 339 10.51 2.11 10.12
N PRO A 340 10.53 1.39 11.26
CA PRO A 340 11.66 1.41 12.18
C PRO A 340 12.95 0.97 11.47
N SER A 341 13.99 1.79 11.62
CA SER A 341 15.29 1.50 11.01
C SER A 341 16.32 2.36 11.68
N GLY A 342 17.28 1.88 12.42
CA GLY A 342 18.39 2.66 12.95
C GLY A 342 18.53 4.06 12.33
N ASP A 343 19.68 4.36 11.73
CA ASP A 343 19.94 5.68 11.10
C ASP A 343 19.44 5.79 9.64
N THR A 344 19.02 4.69 9.01
CA THR A 344 18.59 4.67 7.60
C THR A 344 17.11 4.95 7.46
N LYS A 345 16.72 5.97 6.70
CA LYS A 345 15.31 6.29 6.46
C LYS A 345 14.64 5.20 5.60
N ARG A 346 13.57 4.61 6.11
CA ARG A 346 12.74 3.64 5.41
C ARG A 346 11.29 4.08 5.45
N PHE A 347 10.65 4.10 4.31
CA PHE A 347 9.24 4.44 4.22
C PHE A 347 8.54 3.71 3.06
N GLY A 348 7.23 3.73 3.08
CA GLY A 348 6.40 3.06 2.09
C GLY A 348 5.01 2.81 2.64
N HIS A 349 4.46 1.63 2.40
CA HIS A 349 3.18 1.23 3.00
C HIS A 349 3.02 -0.29 3.02
N THR A 350 2.36 -0.80 4.06
CA THR A 350 1.86 -2.18 4.09
C THR A 350 0.41 -2.22 3.61
N GLY A 351 -0.04 -3.40 3.18
CA GLY A 351 -1.43 -3.62 2.79
C GLY A 351 -1.93 -4.97 3.24
N ARG A 352 -3.17 -5.02 3.77
CA ARG A 352 -3.84 -6.27 4.14
C ARG A 352 -5.34 -6.16 3.94
N GLN A 353 -5.89 -7.11 3.20
CA GLN A 353 -7.34 -7.25 3.01
C GLN A 353 -7.71 -8.71 2.72
N ALA A 354 -8.99 -9.00 2.48
CA ALA A 354 -9.42 -10.34 2.09
C ALA A 354 -8.59 -10.83 0.89
N GLY A 355 -7.92 -11.99 1.06
CA GLY A 355 -7.17 -12.64 -0.01
C GLY A 355 -5.89 -11.94 -0.49
N GLY A 356 -5.34 -11.00 0.28
CA GLY A 356 -4.10 -10.36 -0.13
C GLY A 356 -3.36 -9.64 0.99
N SER A 357 -2.04 -9.68 0.89
CA SER A 357 -1.12 -8.87 1.69
C SER A 357 -0.03 -8.31 0.78
N ALA A 358 0.40 -7.09 1.05
CA ALA A 358 1.38 -6.37 0.24
C ALA A 358 2.28 -5.51 1.12
N ILE A 359 3.49 -5.27 0.69
CA ILE A 359 4.37 -4.23 1.23
C ILE A 359 5.23 -3.65 0.12
N LEU A 360 5.38 -2.33 0.17
CA LEU A 360 6.40 -1.60 -0.57
C LEU A 360 7.27 -0.86 0.43
N VAL A 361 8.58 -1.07 0.37
CA VAL A 361 9.59 -0.36 1.17
C VAL A 361 10.51 0.39 0.22
N MET A 362 10.74 1.65 0.49
CA MET A 362 11.70 2.52 -0.19
C MET A 362 12.77 2.97 0.82
N ILE A 363 14.04 2.87 0.41
CA ILE A 363 15.22 3.18 1.24
C ILE A 363 16.12 4.12 0.43
N PRO A 364 15.84 5.44 0.45
CA PRO A 364 16.50 6.40 -0.43
C PRO A 364 18.02 6.43 -0.31
N GLU A 365 18.55 6.36 0.91
CA GLU A 365 19.99 6.42 1.16
C GLU A 365 20.75 5.22 0.56
N LYS A 366 20.04 4.12 0.31
CA LYS A 366 20.58 2.92 -0.35
C LYS A 366 20.18 2.79 -1.81
N GLU A 367 19.41 3.75 -2.34
CA GLU A 367 18.82 3.68 -3.68
C GLU A 367 18.09 2.33 -3.92
N LEU A 368 17.44 1.81 -2.87
CA LEU A 368 16.86 0.45 -2.82
C LEU A 368 15.35 0.54 -2.63
N SER A 369 14.60 -0.24 -3.41
CA SER A 369 13.17 -0.45 -3.19
C SER A 369 12.84 -1.94 -3.23
N ILE A 370 11.96 -2.38 -2.31
CA ILE A 370 11.55 -3.78 -2.17
C ILE A 370 10.03 -3.84 -2.16
N ALA A 371 9.47 -4.62 -3.08
CA ALA A 371 8.04 -4.91 -3.15
C ALA A 371 7.79 -6.41 -2.92
N VAL A 372 6.86 -6.74 -2.03
CA VAL A 372 6.42 -8.12 -1.76
C VAL A 372 4.90 -8.17 -1.79
N LEU A 373 4.37 -9.10 -2.57
CA LEU A 373 2.94 -9.38 -2.70
C LEU A 373 2.67 -10.86 -2.39
N THR A 374 1.55 -11.14 -1.76
CA THR A 374 1.07 -12.51 -1.53
C THR A 374 -0.45 -12.58 -1.62
N ASN A 375 -0.98 -13.71 -2.05
CA ASN A 375 -2.42 -13.95 -2.18
C ASN A 375 -3.08 -14.43 -0.88
N VAL A 376 -2.55 -14.05 0.28
CA VAL A 376 -3.09 -14.50 1.55
C VAL A 376 -3.30 -13.33 2.54
N LYS A 377 -4.46 -13.34 3.24
CA LYS A 377 -4.67 -12.55 4.45
C LYS A 377 -4.16 -13.34 5.65
N GLY A 378 -3.39 -12.70 6.52
CA GLY A 378 -2.85 -13.31 7.74
C GLY A 378 -1.34 -13.52 7.74
N TRP A 379 -0.66 -13.18 6.65
CA TRP A 379 0.80 -13.05 6.67
C TRP A 379 1.20 -11.82 7.49
N ASN A 380 2.08 -12.01 8.46
CA ASN A 380 2.55 -10.96 9.37
C ASN A 380 4.05 -10.68 9.22
N GLY A 381 4.68 -11.25 8.19
CA GLY A 381 6.12 -11.17 7.94
C GLY A 381 6.61 -9.87 7.30
N TYR A 382 5.74 -8.85 7.15
CA TYR A 382 6.05 -7.63 6.37
C TYR A 382 7.45 -7.07 6.66
N MET A 383 7.71 -6.70 7.90
CA MET A 383 8.95 -6.02 8.26
C MET A 383 10.13 -6.97 8.37
N SER A 384 9.94 -8.13 9.00
CA SER A 384 11.02 -9.11 9.19
C SER A 384 11.51 -9.69 7.87
N PHE A 385 10.59 -9.94 6.93
CA PHE A 385 10.94 -10.53 5.64
C PHE A 385 11.63 -9.52 4.72
N THR A 386 11.09 -8.29 4.60
CA THR A 386 11.75 -7.24 3.80
C THR A 386 13.09 -6.83 4.38
N LYS A 387 13.25 -6.85 5.71
CA LYS A 387 14.52 -6.59 6.37
C LYS A 387 15.56 -7.67 6.03
N LYS A 388 15.19 -8.95 6.05
CA LYS A 388 16.07 -10.04 5.62
C LYS A 388 16.51 -9.90 4.15
N ILE A 389 15.58 -9.52 3.27
CA ILE A 389 15.90 -9.25 1.85
C ILE A 389 16.91 -8.10 1.76
N GLU A 390 16.67 -6.98 2.45
CA GLU A 390 17.58 -5.84 2.47
C GLU A 390 18.97 -6.21 3.00
N GLU A 391 19.05 -6.91 4.14
CA GLU A 391 20.31 -7.35 4.74
C GLU A 391 21.08 -8.24 3.77
N THR A 392 20.40 -9.18 3.10
CA THR A 392 20.99 -10.06 2.08
C THR A 392 21.54 -9.26 0.91
N ILE A 393 20.78 -8.29 0.41
CA ILE A 393 21.22 -7.41 -0.68
C ILE A 393 22.41 -6.57 -0.24
N SER A 394 22.33 -5.93 0.94
CA SER A 394 23.43 -5.10 1.46
C SER A 394 24.71 -5.89 1.64
N GLN A 395 24.64 -7.14 2.08
CA GLN A 395 25.80 -8.02 2.20
C GLN A 395 26.41 -8.39 0.84
N ILE A 396 25.58 -8.73 -0.16
CA ILE A 396 26.06 -9.16 -1.48
C ILE A 396 26.59 -7.97 -2.29
N LEU A 397 25.93 -6.82 -2.20
CA LEU A 397 26.30 -5.60 -2.93
C LEU A 397 27.25 -4.69 -2.14
N GLN A 398 27.56 -5.01 -0.89
CA GLN A 398 28.43 -4.23 0.01
C GLN A 398 27.92 -2.78 0.24
N LEU A 399 26.60 -2.63 0.55
CA LEU A 399 25.90 -1.34 0.74
C LEU A 399 25.88 -0.89 2.21
#